data_9f3d3c91afd6eb464635b149a82b99e2
#
_entry.id   9f3d3c91afd6eb464635b149a82b99e2
#
_cell.length_a   1.000
_cell.length_b   1.000
_cell.length_c   1.000
_cell.angle_alpha   90.00
_cell.angle_beta   90.00
_cell.angle_gamma   90.00
#
_symmetry.space_group_name_H-M   'P 1'
#
loop_
_entity.id
_entity.type
_entity.pdbx_description
1 polymer ?
#
loop_
_entity_poly.entity_id
_entity_poly.type
_entity_poly.pdbx_seq_one_letter_code
_entity_poly.pdbx_strand_id
1 'polypeptide(L)'
;MPRPPRADEAGGLYHALNRGNLRATIFHKDADFEAFERILHEGLEIHQVELFSFQLMPNHYHLVLRPLVDGEMSRFMGWIGGTHTMRYHSHYHTSGMGHVLSLIHI
;
A
#
# COMPACT_ATOMS: atom_id res chain seq x y z
N MET A 1 -6.44 33.78 -1.90
CA MET A 1 -7.03 32.66 -1.19
C MET A 1 -6.03 31.51 -1.09
N PRO A 2 -5.75 31.02 0.10
CA PRO A 2 -4.89 29.87 0.20
C PRO A 2 -5.56 28.69 -0.46
N ARG A 3 -4.78 27.94 -1.23
CA ARG A 3 -5.24 26.72 -1.85
C ARG A 3 -5.38 25.65 -0.77
N PRO A 4 -6.48 24.86 -0.75
CA PRO A 4 -6.54 23.75 0.19
C PRO A 4 -5.38 22.78 -0.06
N PRO A 5 -4.85 22.11 0.97
CA PRO A 5 -3.77 21.14 0.77
C PRO A 5 -4.21 20.08 -0.23
N ARG A 6 -3.35 19.81 -1.22
CA ARG A 6 -3.62 18.74 -2.17
C ARG A 6 -3.12 17.43 -1.58
N ALA A 7 -3.88 16.37 -1.81
CA ALA A 7 -3.42 15.04 -1.47
C ALA A 7 -2.24 14.67 -2.38
N ASP A 8 -1.26 13.94 -1.83
CA ASP A 8 -0.12 13.44 -2.60
C ASP A 8 0.77 14.55 -3.17
N GLU A 9 1.04 15.54 -2.36
CA GLU A 9 1.91 16.65 -2.71
C GLU A 9 3.35 16.35 -2.28
N ALA A 10 4.31 16.66 -3.13
CA ALA A 10 5.73 16.46 -2.84
C ALA A 10 6.11 17.11 -1.51
N GLY A 11 6.82 16.37 -0.65
CA GLY A 11 7.26 16.85 0.64
C GLY A 11 6.23 16.75 1.75
N GLY A 12 4.97 16.43 1.43
CA GLY A 12 3.93 16.23 2.44
C GLY A 12 4.10 14.90 3.15
N LEU A 13 3.69 14.84 4.42
CA LEU A 13 3.71 13.61 5.19
C LEU A 13 2.29 13.05 5.24
N TYR A 14 2.15 11.79 4.84
CA TYR A 14 0.83 11.17 4.71
C TYR A 14 0.76 9.84 5.45
N HIS A 15 -0.43 9.56 5.95
CA HIS A 15 -0.78 8.27 6.50
C HIS A 15 -1.70 7.58 5.49
N ALA A 16 -1.24 6.47 4.93
CA ALA A 16 -2.01 5.71 3.95
C ALA A 16 -2.44 4.38 4.58
N LEU A 17 -3.66 3.98 4.27
CA LEU A 17 -4.26 2.77 4.81
C LEU A 17 -4.84 1.94 3.67
N ASN A 18 -4.50 0.66 3.64
CA ASN A 18 -5.16 -0.31 2.78
C ASN A 18 -5.82 -1.37 3.64
N ARG A 19 -7.01 -1.76 3.24
CA ARG A 19 -7.84 -2.69 3.99
C ARG A 19 -8.30 -3.82 3.08
N GLY A 20 -8.40 -5.04 3.62
CA GLY A 20 -8.98 -6.16 2.89
C GLY A 20 -10.42 -5.90 2.51
N ASN A 21 -10.81 -6.30 1.30
CA ASN A 21 -12.18 -6.16 0.82
C ASN A 21 -13.11 -6.88 1.80
N LEU A 22 -14.19 -6.18 2.23
CA LEU A 22 -15.14 -6.69 3.21
C LEU A 22 -14.43 -7.13 4.51
N ARG A 23 -13.32 -6.47 4.86
CA ARG A 23 -12.49 -6.77 6.03
C ARG A 23 -11.89 -8.18 6.01
N ALA A 24 -11.73 -8.75 4.82
CA ALA A 24 -11.12 -10.06 4.68
C ALA A 24 -9.67 -10.05 5.16
N THR A 25 -9.23 -11.18 5.71
CA THR A 25 -7.84 -11.37 6.08
C THR A 25 -6.96 -11.38 4.84
N ILE A 26 -5.89 -10.57 4.85
CA ILE A 26 -4.96 -10.45 3.72
C ILE A 26 -3.57 -11.00 4.06
N PHE A 27 -3.28 -11.20 5.33
CA PHE A 27 -2.06 -11.87 5.79
C PHE A 27 -2.49 -13.03 6.68
N HIS A 28 -2.25 -14.25 6.22
CA HIS A 28 -2.73 -15.46 6.93
C HIS A 28 -1.65 -16.12 7.79
N LYS A 29 -0.38 -15.83 7.51
CA LYS A 29 0.75 -16.47 8.20
C LYS A 29 1.95 -15.53 8.14
N ASP A 30 2.97 -15.84 8.93
CA ASP A 30 4.18 -15.00 9.03
C ASP A 30 4.84 -14.79 7.67
N ALA A 31 4.87 -15.81 6.83
CA ALA A 31 5.46 -15.68 5.49
C ALA A 31 4.74 -14.66 4.63
N ASP A 32 3.45 -14.43 4.86
CA ASP A 32 2.69 -13.41 4.13
C ASP A 32 3.13 -12.01 4.50
N PHE A 33 3.40 -11.77 5.79
CA PHE A 33 3.93 -10.49 6.25
C PHE A 33 5.33 -10.24 5.68
N GLU A 34 6.17 -11.26 5.68
CA GLU A 34 7.51 -11.15 5.11
C GLU A 34 7.48 -10.88 3.61
N ALA A 35 6.57 -11.54 2.90
CA ALA A 35 6.39 -11.31 1.47
C ALA A 35 5.98 -9.86 1.20
N PHE A 36 5.11 -9.31 2.03
CA PHE A 36 4.67 -7.92 1.87
C PHE A 36 5.80 -6.94 2.17
N GLU A 37 6.63 -7.22 3.16
CA GLU A 37 7.80 -6.39 3.44
C GLU A 37 8.74 -6.35 2.24
N ARG A 38 8.90 -7.46 1.52
CA ARG A 38 9.68 -7.47 0.28
C ARG A 38 9.04 -6.61 -0.80
N ILE A 39 7.71 -6.61 -0.89
CA ILE A 39 6.98 -5.75 -1.83
C ILE A 39 7.23 -4.28 -1.49
N LEU A 40 7.17 -3.90 -0.21
CA LEU A 40 7.48 -2.55 0.22
C LEU A 40 8.89 -2.14 -0.20
N HIS A 41 9.86 -3.01 0.03
CA HIS A 41 11.26 -2.75 -0.32
C HIS A 41 11.41 -2.56 -1.83
N GLU A 42 10.84 -3.44 -2.62
CA GLU A 42 10.87 -3.34 -4.09
C GLU A 42 10.22 -2.05 -4.57
N GLY A 43 9.06 -1.71 -3.98
CA GLY A 43 8.34 -0.48 -4.34
C GLY A 43 9.16 0.78 -4.04
N LEU A 44 9.89 0.78 -2.92
CA LEU A 44 10.73 1.91 -2.57
C LEU A 44 11.92 2.07 -3.52
N GLU A 45 12.38 1.00 -4.14
CA GLU A 45 13.48 1.07 -5.11
C GLU A 45 13.05 1.72 -6.43
N ILE A 46 11.77 1.63 -6.80
CA ILE A 46 11.28 2.09 -8.10
C ILE A 46 10.40 3.34 -8.01
N HIS A 47 10.14 3.84 -6.82
CA HIS A 47 9.32 5.05 -6.62
C HIS A 47 10.06 6.06 -5.77
N GLN A 48 9.76 7.34 -6.01
CA GLN A 48 10.37 8.42 -5.25
C GLN A 48 9.51 8.74 -4.02
N VAL A 49 9.61 7.86 -3.02
CA VAL A 49 8.87 7.92 -1.78
C VAL A 49 9.80 7.57 -0.62
N GLU A 50 9.66 8.29 0.48
CA GLU A 50 10.30 7.92 1.75
C GLU A 50 9.26 7.27 2.65
N LEU A 51 9.57 6.10 3.16
CA LEU A 51 8.70 5.38 4.09
C LEU A 51 9.28 5.53 5.50
N PHE A 52 8.51 6.12 6.42
CA PHE A 52 8.94 6.38 7.79
C PHE A 52 8.55 5.29 8.76
N SER A 53 7.38 4.71 8.57
CA SER A 53 6.93 3.60 9.41
C SER A 53 5.84 2.82 8.69
N PHE A 54 5.62 1.60 9.15
CA PHE A 54 4.53 0.79 8.66
C PHE A 54 4.05 -0.13 9.76
N GLN A 55 2.77 -0.49 9.70
CA GLN A 55 2.17 -1.44 10.63
C GLN A 55 1.29 -2.38 9.84
N LEU A 56 1.58 -3.66 9.94
CA LEU A 56 0.86 -4.69 9.20
C LEU A 56 -0.05 -5.46 10.16
N MET A 57 -1.34 -5.45 9.87
CA MET A 57 -2.36 -6.15 10.63
C MET A 57 -2.98 -7.24 9.75
N PRO A 58 -3.61 -8.28 10.32
CA PRO A 58 -4.10 -9.38 9.49
C PRO A 58 -5.01 -8.98 8.32
N ASN A 59 -5.79 -7.91 8.46
CA ASN A 59 -6.73 -7.50 7.43
C ASN A 59 -6.52 -6.09 6.88
N HIS A 60 -5.43 -5.43 7.27
CA HIS A 60 -5.13 -4.08 6.78
C HIS A 60 -3.68 -3.71 7.09
N TYR A 61 -3.21 -2.61 6.51
CA TYR A 61 -1.90 -2.07 6.87
C TYR A 61 -1.91 -0.56 6.77
N HIS A 62 -1.04 0.05 7.58
CA HIS A 62 -0.82 1.49 7.65
C HIS A 62 0.59 1.81 7.21
N LEU A 63 0.75 2.84 6.41
CA LEU A 63 2.07 3.34 6.01
C LEU A 63 2.13 4.84 6.30
N VAL A 64 3.23 5.30 6.87
CA VAL A 64 3.52 6.72 7.01
C VAL A 64 4.63 7.05 6.04
N LEU A 65 4.36 7.90 5.08
CA LEU A 65 5.26 8.13 3.97
C LEU A 65 5.24 9.57 3.46
N ARG A 66 6.28 9.92 2.72
CA ARG A 66 6.43 11.23 2.08
C ARG A 66 6.75 11.02 0.61
N PRO A 67 5.88 11.47 -0.32
CA PRO A 67 6.27 11.48 -1.72
C PRO A 67 7.31 12.57 -1.97
N LEU A 68 8.30 12.28 -2.80
CA LEU A 68 9.33 13.25 -3.18
C LEU A 68 8.94 14.01 -4.44
N VAL A 69 7.93 13.52 -5.16
CA VAL A 69 7.38 14.12 -6.37
C VAL A 69 5.86 14.05 -6.25
N ASP A 70 5.17 15.07 -6.76
CA ASP A 70 3.70 15.09 -6.75
C ASP A 70 3.13 13.82 -7.41
N GLY A 71 2.13 13.22 -6.77
CA GLY A 71 1.46 12.03 -7.28
C GLY A 71 2.17 10.72 -7.01
N GLU A 72 3.38 10.75 -6.45
CA GLU A 72 4.17 9.53 -6.29
C GLU A 72 3.65 8.61 -5.20
N MET A 73 2.97 9.17 -4.16
CA MET A 73 2.32 8.34 -3.14
C MET A 73 1.25 7.46 -3.77
N SER A 74 0.43 8.03 -4.66
CA SER A 74 -0.63 7.28 -5.32
C SER A 74 -0.06 6.18 -6.22
N ARG A 75 1.04 6.48 -6.94
CA ARG A 75 1.71 5.48 -7.77
C ARG A 75 2.30 4.35 -6.94
N PHE A 76 2.95 4.71 -5.85
CA PHE A 76 3.53 3.75 -4.92
C PHE A 76 2.47 2.85 -4.31
N MET A 77 1.40 3.44 -3.77
CA MET A 77 0.31 2.69 -3.15
C MET A 77 -0.40 1.80 -4.17
N GLY A 78 -0.62 2.30 -5.38
CA GLY A 78 -1.22 1.50 -6.46
C GLY A 78 -0.35 0.32 -6.86
N TRP A 79 0.96 0.54 -6.97
CA TRP A 79 1.91 -0.53 -7.32
C TRP A 79 1.96 -1.61 -6.23
N ILE A 80 2.05 -1.17 -4.96
CA ILE A 80 2.09 -2.08 -3.82
C ILE A 80 0.81 -2.92 -3.75
N GLY A 81 -0.35 -2.25 -3.84
CA GLY A 81 -1.64 -2.94 -3.77
C GLY A 81 -1.83 -3.91 -4.92
N GLY A 82 -1.50 -3.49 -6.14
CA GLY A 82 -1.59 -4.35 -7.32
C GLY A 82 -0.65 -5.53 -7.26
N THR A 83 0.59 -5.31 -6.85
CA THR A 83 1.59 -6.38 -6.72
C THR A 83 1.18 -7.37 -5.63
N HIS A 84 0.72 -6.85 -4.50
CA HIS A 84 0.25 -7.69 -3.41
C HIS A 84 -0.95 -8.55 -3.84
N THR A 85 -1.93 -7.93 -4.50
CA THR A 85 -3.10 -8.65 -5.00
C THR A 85 -2.70 -9.76 -5.97
N MET A 86 -1.83 -9.46 -6.92
CA MET A 86 -1.37 -10.43 -7.91
C MET A 86 -0.65 -11.60 -7.24
N ARG A 87 0.29 -11.31 -6.33
CA ARG A 87 1.03 -12.36 -5.63
C ARG A 87 0.16 -13.16 -4.67
N TYR A 88 -0.82 -12.50 -4.03
CA TYR A 88 -1.80 -13.15 -3.19
C TYR A 88 -2.59 -14.20 -3.97
N HIS A 89 -3.17 -13.80 -5.11
CA HIS A 89 -3.95 -14.73 -5.95
C HIS A 89 -3.09 -15.88 -6.47
N SER A 90 -1.87 -15.59 -6.86
CA SER A 90 -0.94 -16.62 -7.32
C SER A 90 -0.64 -17.64 -6.24
N HIS A 91 -0.35 -17.14 -5.02
CA HIS A 91 0.02 -18.00 -3.89
C HIS A 91 -1.16 -18.84 -3.41
N TYR A 92 -2.36 -18.26 -3.33
CA TYR A 92 -3.55 -18.96 -2.81
C TYR A 92 -4.42 -19.55 -3.90
N HIS A 93 -3.97 -19.49 -5.17
CA HIS A 93 -4.71 -20.03 -6.32
C HIS A 93 -6.13 -19.49 -6.44
N THR A 94 -6.32 -18.23 -6.08
CA THR A 94 -7.60 -17.54 -6.19
C THR A 94 -7.51 -16.58 -7.38
N SER A 95 -8.35 -16.71 -8.37
CA SER A 95 -8.36 -15.82 -9.53
C SER A 95 -9.79 -15.39 -9.84
N GLY A 96 -9.92 -14.23 -10.47
CA GLY A 96 -11.23 -13.72 -10.87
C GLY A 96 -12.10 -13.24 -9.72
N MET A 97 -11.54 -13.04 -8.54
CA MET A 97 -12.28 -12.63 -7.35
C MET A 97 -12.30 -11.10 -7.14
N GLY A 98 -11.83 -10.34 -8.10
CA GLY A 98 -11.77 -8.89 -7.95
C GLY A 98 -10.61 -8.43 -7.08
N HIS A 99 -10.73 -7.24 -6.52
CA HIS A 99 -9.66 -6.65 -5.73
C HIS A 99 -9.63 -7.23 -4.31
N VAL A 100 -8.42 -7.56 -3.86
CA VAL A 100 -8.19 -7.97 -2.46
C VAL A 100 -8.23 -6.76 -1.53
N LEU A 101 -7.80 -5.60 -2.02
CA LEU A 101 -7.63 -4.40 -1.21
C LEU A 101 -8.55 -3.28 -1.63
N SER A 102 -8.96 -2.49 -0.64
CA SER A 102 -9.62 -1.19 -0.84
C SER A 102 -8.67 -0.11 -0.35
N LEU A 103 -8.34 0.84 -1.21
CA LEU A 103 -7.42 1.93 -0.88
C LEU A 103 -8.17 3.05 -0.16
N ILE A 104 -7.67 3.44 1.01
CA ILE A 104 -8.20 4.56 1.79
C ILE A 104 -7.05 5.50 2.11
N HIS A 105 -7.23 6.78 1.80
CA HIS A 105 -6.27 7.83 2.14
C HIS A 105 -6.80 8.63 3.32
N ILE A 106 -5.91 8.97 4.22
CA ILE A 106 -6.22 9.79 5.39
C ILE A 106 -5.45 11.10 5.32
#